data_4a4d0d058833c21be92a4586b47b398d
#
_entry.id   4a4d0d058833c21be92a4586b47b398d
#
_cell.length_a   1.000
_cell.length_b   1.000
_cell.length_c   1.000
_cell.angle_alpha   90.00
_cell.angle_beta   90.00
_cell.angle_gamma   90.00
#
_symmetry.space_group_name_H-M   'P 1'
#
loop_
_entity.id
_entity.type
_entity.pdbx_description
1 polymer ?
#
loop_
_entity_poly.entity_id
_entity_poly.type
_entity_poly.pdbx_seq_one_letter_code
_entity_poly.pdbx_strand_id
1 'polypeptide(L)'
;HYPLRRQRQMCIRDRLKSINETKTNLIDNDSTLEPKYLPYIVNRCMSGQIDTLMFANEMNISNHLDNKLQYDFLLYTLRKKKRFSPWMRKDELSNLSIVKEYYGYSDEKARQVLPLLTEDQLNIITRRLNTGGLK
;
A
#
# COMPACT_ATOMS: atom_id res chain seq x y z
N HIS A 1 19.41 13.64 -12.98
CA HIS A 1 19.56 12.64 -11.92
C HIS A 1 18.37 12.62 -11.00
N TYR A 2 17.59 11.57 -11.07
CA TYR A 2 16.51 11.36 -10.12
C TYR A 2 17.07 10.89 -8.79
N PRO A 3 16.62 11.43 -7.65
CA PRO A 3 17.01 10.91 -6.35
C PRO A 3 16.67 9.42 -6.24
N LEU A 4 17.55 8.65 -5.61
CA LEU A 4 17.37 7.20 -5.41
C LEU A 4 15.98 6.85 -4.83
N ARG A 5 15.48 7.70 -3.96
CA ARG A 5 14.15 7.55 -3.36
C ARG A 5 13.03 7.64 -4.39
N ARG A 6 13.18 8.52 -5.37
CA ARG A 6 12.19 8.71 -6.45
C ARG A 6 12.22 7.53 -7.41
N GLN A 7 13.41 7.00 -7.72
CA GLN A 7 13.57 5.80 -8.53
C GLN A 7 12.92 4.57 -7.86
N ARG A 8 13.06 4.41 -6.55
CA ARG A 8 12.40 3.33 -5.81
C ARG A 8 10.89 3.42 -5.87
N GLN A 9 10.34 4.61 -5.73
CA GLN A 9 8.89 4.83 -5.83
C GLN A 9 8.38 4.52 -7.24
N MET A 10 9.09 4.94 -8.27
CA MET A 10 8.75 4.64 -9.65
C MET A 10 8.76 3.13 -9.91
N CYS A 11 9.77 2.41 -9.43
CA CYS A 11 9.87 0.96 -9.58
C CYS A 11 8.71 0.22 -8.93
N ILE A 12 8.26 0.64 -7.75
CA ILE A 12 7.12 0.02 -7.07
C ILE A 12 5.82 0.27 -7.86
N ARG A 13 5.60 1.50 -8.31
CA ARG A 13 4.43 1.85 -9.11
C ARG A 13 4.41 1.10 -10.44
N ASP A 14 5.55 0.98 -11.09
CA ASP A 14 5.66 0.26 -12.36
C ASP A 14 5.30 -1.21 -12.19
N ARG A 15 5.74 -1.85 -11.11
CA ARG A 15 5.40 -3.24 -10.82
C ARG A 15 3.92 -3.41 -10.50
N LEU A 16 3.36 -2.54 -9.70
CA LEU A 16 1.92 -2.57 -9.41
C LEU A 16 1.12 -2.36 -10.69
N LYS A 17 1.54 -1.44 -11.54
CA LYS A 17 0.91 -1.20 -12.82
C LYS A 17 1.02 -2.41 -13.74
N SER A 18 2.17 -3.07 -13.78
CA SER A 18 2.35 -4.28 -14.59
C SER A 18 1.45 -5.43 -14.13
N ILE A 19 1.32 -5.62 -12.82
CA ILE A 19 0.46 -6.66 -12.25
C ILE A 19 -1.02 -6.36 -12.52
N ASN A 20 -1.43 -5.12 -12.34
CA ASN A 20 -2.84 -4.74 -12.39
C ASN A 20 -3.35 -4.44 -13.81
N GLU A 21 -2.59 -3.69 -14.58
CA GLU A 21 -3.08 -3.10 -15.83
C GLU A 21 -2.40 -3.64 -17.07
N THR A 22 -1.08 -3.50 -17.19
CA THR A 22 -0.37 -3.81 -18.45
C THR A 22 -0.17 -5.30 -18.67
N LYS A 23 -0.06 -6.08 -17.59
CA LYS A 23 0.18 -7.52 -17.64
C LYS A 23 1.47 -7.89 -18.40
N THR A 24 2.44 -6.99 -18.40
CA THR A 24 3.75 -7.20 -19.01
C THR A 24 4.73 -7.65 -17.94
N ASN A 25 5.44 -8.77 -18.18
CA ASN A 25 6.42 -9.27 -17.22
C ASN A 25 7.72 -8.46 -17.31
N LEU A 26 7.91 -7.57 -16.34
CA LEU A 26 9.07 -6.67 -16.29
C LEU A 26 10.36 -7.42 -15.96
N ILE A 27 10.28 -8.47 -15.14
CA ILE A 27 11.45 -9.25 -14.73
C ILE A 27 11.97 -10.12 -15.86
N ASP A 28 11.08 -10.69 -16.68
CA ASP A 28 11.49 -11.44 -17.87
C ASP A 28 12.18 -10.56 -18.90
N ASN A 29 11.74 -9.30 -19.01
CA ASN A 29 12.35 -8.32 -19.92
C ASN A 29 13.69 -7.83 -19.39
N ASP A 30 13.85 -7.73 -18.07
CA ASP A 30 15.07 -7.26 -17.44
C ASP A 30 15.29 -7.99 -16.11
N SER A 31 16.16 -9.00 -16.12
CA SER A 31 16.45 -9.82 -14.95
C SER A 31 17.11 -9.04 -13.81
N THR A 32 17.68 -7.86 -14.07
CA THR A 32 18.26 -7.02 -13.01
C THR A 32 17.22 -6.45 -12.07
N LEU A 33 15.93 -6.51 -12.45
CA LEU A 33 14.83 -6.01 -11.62
C LEU A 33 14.41 -6.99 -10.53
N GLU A 34 14.76 -8.27 -10.64
CA GLU A 34 14.37 -9.28 -9.65
C GLU A 34 14.84 -8.95 -8.22
N PRO A 35 16.14 -8.60 -7.99
CA PRO A 35 16.59 -8.23 -6.65
C PRO A 35 15.94 -6.96 -6.10
N LYS A 36 15.42 -6.12 -7.00
CA LYS A 36 14.76 -4.87 -6.64
C LYS A 36 13.28 -5.05 -6.34
N TYR A 37 12.72 -6.22 -6.60
CA TYR A 37 11.35 -6.52 -6.27
C TYR A 37 11.21 -6.66 -4.75
N LEU A 38 10.22 -5.97 -4.19
CA LEU A 38 9.96 -5.95 -2.75
C LEU A 38 8.63 -6.65 -2.48
N PRO A 39 8.64 -7.96 -2.22
CA PRO A 39 7.39 -8.73 -2.06
C PRO A 39 6.49 -8.20 -0.96
N TYR A 40 7.06 -7.81 0.16
CA TYR A 40 6.29 -7.28 1.29
C TYR A 40 5.46 -6.06 0.91
N ILE A 41 6.07 -5.12 0.19
CA ILE A 41 5.38 -3.87 -0.21
C ILE A 41 4.29 -4.17 -1.23
N VAL A 42 4.59 -5.00 -2.23
CA VAL A 42 3.61 -5.37 -3.26
C VAL A 42 2.43 -6.11 -2.63
N ASN A 43 2.69 -7.08 -1.77
CA ASN A 43 1.64 -7.84 -1.08
C ASN A 43 0.79 -6.93 -0.20
N ARG A 44 1.40 -5.98 0.47
CA ARG A 44 0.67 -5.01 1.28
C ARG A 44 -0.24 -4.13 0.43
N CYS A 45 0.22 -3.68 -0.72
CA CYS A 45 -0.61 -2.90 -1.63
C CYS A 45 -1.78 -3.74 -2.16
N MET A 46 -1.56 -5.01 -2.48
CA MET A 46 -2.60 -5.91 -2.97
C MET A 46 -3.58 -6.32 -1.88
N SER A 47 -3.17 -6.32 -0.62
CA SER A 47 -4.05 -6.67 0.50
C SER A 47 -5.15 -5.64 0.76
N GLY A 48 -5.04 -4.46 0.19
CA GLY A 48 -6.07 -3.42 0.30
C GLY A 48 -7.31 -3.63 -0.55
N GLN A 49 -7.33 -4.64 -1.42
CA GLN A 49 -8.45 -4.93 -2.32
C GLN A 49 -9.05 -6.30 -2.00
N ILE A 50 -10.36 -6.40 -2.03
CA ILE A 50 -11.08 -7.66 -1.70
C ILE A 50 -10.72 -8.77 -2.69
N ASP A 51 -10.64 -8.45 -3.97
CA ASP A 51 -10.36 -9.43 -5.02
C ASP A 51 -8.91 -9.92 -5.04
N THR A 52 -7.98 -9.20 -4.45
CA THR A 52 -6.56 -9.55 -4.42
C THR A 52 -6.04 -9.94 -3.03
N LEU A 53 -6.83 -9.72 -1.99
CA LEU A 53 -6.43 -9.96 -0.60
C LEU A 53 -5.97 -11.40 -0.36
N MET A 54 -6.71 -12.37 -0.86
CA MET A 54 -6.38 -13.78 -0.65
C MET A 54 -5.08 -14.18 -1.35
N PHE A 55 -4.85 -13.66 -2.55
CA PHE A 55 -3.61 -13.90 -3.28
C PHE A 55 -2.41 -13.24 -2.61
N ALA A 56 -2.57 -12.03 -2.10
CA ALA A 56 -1.53 -11.35 -1.35
C ALA A 56 -1.20 -12.11 -0.05
N ASN A 57 -2.21 -12.61 0.63
CA ASN A 57 -2.02 -13.41 1.84
C ASN A 57 -1.30 -14.73 1.56
N GLU A 58 -1.62 -15.38 0.45
CA GLU A 58 -0.94 -16.60 0.01
C GLU A 58 0.55 -16.34 -0.22
N MET A 59 0.89 -15.22 -0.85
CA MET A 59 2.29 -14.85 -1.07
C MET A 59 2.99 -14.45 0.23
N ASN A 60 2.29 -13.87 1.19
CA ASN A 60 2.86 -13.58 2.51
C ASN A 60 3.21 -14.86 3.28
N ILE A 61 2.36 -15.86 3.20
CA ILE A 61 2.61 -17.18 3.80
C ILE A 61 3.81 -17.85 3.10
N SER A 62 3.92 -17.67 1.80
CA SER A 62 4.97 -18.25 0.96
C SER A 62 6.14 -17.30 0.74
N ASN A 63 6.49 -16.48 1.72
CA ASN A 63 7.52 -15.45 1.62
C ASN A 63 8.93 -15.98 1.36
N HIS A 64 9.13 -17.29 1.54
CA HIS A 64 10.40 -17.97 1.27
C HIS A 64 10.65 -18.21 -0.22
N LEU A 65 9.65 -18.01 -1.07
CA LEU A 65 9.79 -18.18 -2.52
C LEU A 65 10.63 -17.05 -3.13
N ASP A 66 11.24 -17.35 -4.28
CA ASP A 66 12.01 -16.36 -5.03
C ASP A 66 11.13 -15.15 -5.42
N ASN A 67 11.75 -13.99 -5.51
CA ASN A 67 11.04 -12.76 -5.88
C ASN A 67 10.33 -12.90 -7.23
N LYS A 68 10.97 -13.55 -8.20
CA LYS A 68 10.38 -13.79 -9.52
C LYS A 68 9.13 -14.65 -9.43
N LEU A 69 9.16 -15.72 -8.63
CA LEU A 69 8.01 -16.60 -8.46
C LEU A 69 6.82 -15.86 -7.84
N GLN A 70 7.05 -15.05 -6.83
CA GLN A 70 6.01 -14.26 -6.20
C GLN A 70 5.40 -13.24 -7.17
N TYR A 71 6.26 -12.58 -7.94
CA TYR A 71 5.82 -11.63 -8.96
C TYR A 71 5.00 -12.32 -10.07
N ASP A 72 5.52 -13.43 -10.60
CA ASP A 72 4.84 -14.19 -11.65
C ASP A 72 3.48 -14.70 -11.19
N PHE A 73 3.38 -15.18 -9.94
CA PHE A 73 2.13 -15.65 -9.38
C PHE A 73 1.06 -14.55 -9.40
N LEU A 74 1.40 -13.37 -8.92
CA LEU A 74 0.46 -12.24 -8.92
C LEU A 74 0.15 -11.78 -10.34
N LEU A 75 1.14 -11.71 -11.20
CA LEU A 75 0.99 -11.25 -12.58
C LEU A 75 0.03 -12.12 -13.38
N TYR A 76 0.15 -13.45 -13.27
CA TYR A 76 -0.63 -14.40 -14.08
C TYR A 76 -1.94 -14.81 -13.42
N THR A 77 -2.08 -14.63 -12.12
CA THR A 77 -3.29 -15.04 -11.39
C THR A 77 -4.33 -13.92 -11.33
N LEU A 78 -3.90 -12.68 -11.14
CA LEU A 78 -4.81 -11.55 -10.99
C LEU A 78 -5.35 -11.08 -12.34
N ARG A 79 -6.64 -10.70 -12.35
CA ARG A 79 -7.29 -10.15 -13.53
C ARG A 79 -6.80 -8.73 -13.80
N LYS A 80 -6.78 -8.35 -15.06
CA LYS A 80 -6.51 -6.97 -15.47
C LYS A 80 -7.60 -6.05 -14.91
N LYS A 81 -7.19 -5.14 -14.01
CA LYS A 81 -8.10 -4.19 -13.39
C LYS A 81 -7.29 -3.03 -12.83
N LYS A 82 -7.77 -1.81 -13.01
CA LYS A 82 -7.17 -0.65 -12.36
C LYS A 82 -7.48 -0.71 -10.88
N ARG A 83 -6.43 -0.93 -10.06
CA ARG A 83 -6.55 -0.98 -8.60
C ARG A 83 -5.81 0.18 -7.98
N PHE A 84 -6.42 0.75 -6.98
CA PHE A 84 -5.84 1.85 -6.23
C PHE A 84 -5.42 1.35 -4.85
N SER A 85 -4.15 1.58 -4.48
CA SER A 85 -3.65 1.18 -3.17
C SER A 85 -3.73 2.36 -2.20
N PRO A 86 -4.68 2.35 -1.25
CA PRO A 86 -4.81 3.44 -0.27
C PRO A 86 -3.59 3.56 0.64
N TRP A 87 -2.82 2.49 0.80
CA TRP A 87 -1.63 2.50 1.64
C TRP A 87 -0.58 3.53 1.19
N MET A 88 -0.58 3.89 -0.07
CA MET A 88 0.38 4.86 -0.60
C MET A 88 -0.10 6.32 -0.49
N ARG A 89 -1.26 6.58 0.04
CA ARG A 89 -1.77 7.93 0.25
C ARG A 89 -1.17 8.55 1.51
N LYS A 90 -0.53 9.68 1.31
CA LYS A 90 0.05 10.48 2.40
C LYS A 90 -1.03 11.05 3.34
N ASP A 91 -2.17 11.40 2.79
CA ASP A 91 -3.27 12.01 3.54
C ASP A 91 -3.92 11.03 4.52
N GLU A 92 -4.04 9.77 4.15
CA GLU A 92 -4.61 8.74 5.04
C GLU A 92 -3.71 8.46 6.24
N LEU A 93 -2.39 8.51 6.05
CA LEU A 93 -1.44 8.36 7.15
C LEU A 93 -1.56 9.51 8.15
N SER A 94 -1.76 10.74 7.66
CA SER A 94 -2.01 11.90 8.51
C SER A 94 -3.28 11.74 9.32
N ASN A 95 -4.36 11.36 8.66
CA ASN A 95 -5.66 11.16 9.29
C ASN A 95 -5.63 10.01 10.32
N LEU A 96 -4.91 8.94 10.01
CA LEU A 96 -4.72 7.83 10.94
C LEU A 96 -4.00 8.29 12.22
N SER A 97 -2.95 9.09 12.08
CA SER A 97 -2.21 9.66 13.23
C SER A 97 -3.10 10.55 14.09
N ILE A 98 -3.94 11.36 13.46
CA ILE A 98 -4.88 12.26 14.15
C ILE A 98 -5.89 11.44 14.95
N VAL A 99 -6.47 10.39 14.37
CA VAL A 99 -7.43 9.52 15.05
C VAL A 99 -6.79 8.76 16.21
N LYS A 100 -5.58 8.25 16.03
CA LYS A 100 -4.82 7.59 17.09
C LYS A 100 -4.57 8.52 18.28
N GLU A 101 -4.15 9.74 18.01
CA GLU A 101 -3.83 10.71 19.05
C GLU A 101 -5.08 11.14 19.80
N TYR A 102 -6.16 11.42 19.08
CA TYR A 102 -7.39 11.93 19.70
C TYR A 102 -8.09 10.88 20.59
N TYR A 103 -8.21 9.65 20.09
CA TYR A 103 -8.93 8.58 20.81
C TYR A 103 -8.01 7.67 21.64
N GLY A 104 -6.70 7.75 21.45
CA GLY A 104 -5.76 6.84 22.08
C GLY A 104 -5.84 5.40 21.54
N TYR A 105 -6.26 5.22 20.29
CA TYR A 105 -6.40 3.91 19.68
C TYR A 105 -5.07 3.34 19.19
N SER A 106 -5.00 1.99 19.13
CA SER A 106 -3.93 1.30 18.41
C SER A 106 -4.07 1.51 16.90
N ASP A 107 -3.00 1.22 16.14
CA ASP A 107 -3.02 1.33 14.67
C ASP A 107 -4.18 0.56 14.03
N GLU A 108 -4.41 -0.65 14.50
CA GLU A 108 -5.46 -1.52 13.97
C GLU A 108 -6.84 -0.94 14.20
N LYS A 109 -7.11 -0.48 15.42
CA LYS A 109 -8.40 0.10 15.77
C LYS A 109 -8.65 1.43 15.07
N ALA A 110 -7.61 2.24 14.92
CA ALA A 110 -7.71 3.50 14.18
C ALA A 110 -8.04 3.26 12.70
N ARG A 111 -7.47 2.23 12.09
CA ARG A 111 -7.79 1.85 10.69
C ARG A 111 -9.23 1.41 10.51
N GLN A 112 -9.81 0.77 11.52
CA GLN A 112 -11.21 0.36 11.49
C GLN A 112 -12.15 1.55 11.63
N VAL A 113 -11.79 2.53 12.43
CA VAL A 113 -12.62 3.71 12.73
C VAL A 113 -12.51 4.78 11.63
N LEU A 114 -11.34 4.92 11.02
CA LEU A 114 -11.09 5.99 10.03
C LEU A 114 -12.12 6.05 8.89
N PRO A 115 -12.52 4.93 8.25
CA PRO A 115 -13.54 4.98 7.20
C PRO A 115 -14.92 5.40 7.67
N LEU A 116 -15.20 5.30 8.96
CA LEU A 116 -16.50 5.68 9.54
C LEU A 116 -16.61 7.18 9.82
N LEU A 117 -15.48 7.90 9.80
CA LEU A 117 -15.47 9.33 10.08
C LEU A 117 -15.64 10.14 8.79
N THR A 118 -16.47 11.16 8.86
CA THR A 118 -16.62 12.12 7.76
C THR A 118 -15.50 13.16 7.80
N GLU A 119 -15.30 13.90 6.70
CA GLU A 119 -14.31 14.97 6.64
C GLU A 119 -14.59 16.05 7.70
N ASP A 120 -15.85 16.37 7.93
CA ASP A 120 -16.24 17.35 8.95
C ASP A 120 -15.85 16.89 10.34
N GLN A 121 -16.05 15.62 10.64
CA GLN A 121 -15.64 15.03 11.92
C GLN A 121 -14.13 15.04 12.09
N LEU A 122 -13.38 14.73 11.04
CA LEU A 122 -11.91 14.80 11.07
C LEU A 122 -11.42 16.23 11.29
N ASN A 123 -12.08 17.23 10.68
CA ASN A 123 -11.75 18.63 10.87
C ASN A 123 -12.00 19.09 12.30
N ILE A 124 -13.09 18.65 12.92
CA ILE A 124 -13.41 18.92 14.33
C ILE A 124 -12.34 18.34 15.24
N ILE A 125 -11.95 17.07 15.00
CA ILE A 125 -10.91 16.39 15.77
C ILE A 125 -9.57 17.13 15.65
N THR A 126 -9.19 17.52 14.45
CA THR A 126 -7.97 18.28 14.18
C THR A 126 -7.96 19.61 14.94
N ARG A 127 -9.07 20.33 14.93
CA ARG A 127 -9.19 21.60 15.67
C ARG A 127 -9.04 21.39 17.16
N ARG A 128 -9.62 20.35 17.74
CA ARG A 128 -9.51 20.06 19.17
C ARG A 128 -8.08 19.72 19.58
N LEU A 129 -7.37 18.96 18.76
CA LEU A 129 -5.96 18.64 19.01
C LEU A 129 -5.08 19.89 18.93
N ASN A 130 -5.29 20.75 17.95
CA ASN A 130 -4.54 21.99 17.77
C ASN A 130 -4.78 22.98 18.92
N THR A 131 -6.02 23.06 19.40
CA THR A 131 -6.37 23.94 20.52
C THR A 131 -5.66 23.50 21.82
N GLY A 132 -5.46 22.19 22.01
CA GLY A 132 -4.74 21.66 23.16
C GLY A 132 -3.24 21.96 23.15
N GLY A 133 -2.65 22.25 22.00
CA GLY A 133 -1.23 22.58 21.86
C GLY A 133 -0.87 24.06 22.00
N LEU A 134 -1.85 24.93 22.16
CA LEU A 134 -1.66 26.39 22.19
C LEU A 134 -1.64 26.98 23.60
N LYS A 135 -1.49 26.17 24.60
CA LYS A 135 -1.34 26.67 25.98
C LYS A 135 0.09 27.09 26.30
#